data_b6ad0412e390a1705c0e4f50b88d4394
#
_entry.id   b6ad0412e390a1705c0e4f50b88d4394
#
_cell.length_a   1.000
_cell.length_b   1.000
_cell.length_c   1.000
_cell.angle_alpha   90.00
_cell.angle_beta   90.00
_cell.angle_gamma   90.00
#
_symmetry.space_group_name_H-M   'P 1'
#
loop_
_entity.id
_entity.type
_entity.pdbx_description
1 polymer ?
#
loop_
_entity_poly.entity_id
_entity_poly.type
_entity_poly.pdbx_seq_one_letter_code
_entity_poly.pdbx_strand_id
1 'polypeptide(L)'
;MGTVNLGQVAALIQSVSAEALAEGAAPTVRNAGTKANAQLVFGIPVATALSHNIPRLVPKDITAYITDGTFWKRLAGTNGYALFEDIYVGDYFKMSRAISAYERTGQYQTTGSQYVTIAGLDTMMNNGDQGNGVDYHHAVMVAGQGFGGMQHFGRSRMNATNTTEGGYKASEMNTLVFGEVTSTGSTAADATINQQLYAEFGSHLKTTRELVSNAINATGYNRLGSATGCASNSEWISAQAILMSEIECYGSIAWSSSGYDTGNAIQQLPLFAFSKQAQNNRSAYYWLKDIASAANFCFAHDYGYSSYYGASGAERCVRPRFILGA
;
A
#
# COMPACT_ATOMS: atom_id res chain seq x y z
N MET A 1 31.70 11.21 -44.07
CA MET A 1 30.76 10.29 -43.37
C MET A 1 30.61 9.07 -44.26
N GLY A 2 31.12 7.92 -43.84
CA GLY A 2 30.99 6.69 -44.62
C GLY A 2 29.58 6.13 -44.48
N THR A 3 28.89 5.86 -45.57
CA THR A 3 27.60 5.20 -45.60
C THR A 3 27.79 3.73 -45.23
N VAL A 4 27.29 3.31 -44.09
CA VAL A 4 27.29 1.88 -43.71
C VAL A 4 26.19 1.17 -44.53
N ASN A 5 26.59 0.23 -45.36
CA ASN A 5 25.66 -0.56 -46.15
C ASN A 5 24.98 -1.60 -45.21
N LEU A 6 23.78 -1.29 -44.74
CA LEU A 6 23.02 -2.13 -43.81
C LEU A 6 22.79 -3.57 -44.31
N GLY A 7 22.77 -3.80 -45.62
CA GLY A 7 22.64 -5.15 -46.19
C GLY A 7 23.83 -6.06 -45.91
N GLN A 8 25.05 -5.51 -45.81
CA GLN A 8 26.24 -6.28 -45.43
C GLN A 8 26.32 -6.53 -43.94
N VAL A 9 25.79 -5.62 -43.11
CA VAL A 9 25.76 -5.79 -41.64
C VAL A 9 24.78 -6.89 -41.24
N ALA A 10 23.61 -6.96 -41.87
CA ALA A 10 22.62 -8.00 -41.60
C ALA A 10 23.13 -9.41 -41.92
N ALA A 11 23.98 -9.58 -42.94
CA ALA A 11 24.55 -10.88 -43.30
C ALA A 11 25.61 -11.39 -42.31
N LEU A 12 26.17 -10.51 -41.47
CA LEU A 12 27.18 -10.86 -40.48
C LEU A 12 26.59 -11.16 -39.07
N ILE A 13 25.33 -10.80 -38.82
CA ILE A 13 24.69 -11.06 -37.53
C ILE A 13 24.07 -12.45 -37.57
N GLN A 14 24.68 -13.40 -36.86
CA GLN A 14 24.17 -14.78 -36.78
C GLN A 14 23.12 -14.98 -35.67
N SER A 15 23.20 -14.21 -34.61
CA SER A 15 22.21 -14.28 -33.53
C SER A 15 22.09 -12.95 -32.80
N VAL A 16 20.92 -12.71 -32.26
CA VAL A 16 20.62 -11.62 -31.35
C VAL A 16 20.00 -12.23 -30.09
N SER A 17 20.50 -11.87 -28.94
CA SER A 17 19.95 -12.27 -27.65
C SER A 17 19.89 -11.08 -26.69
N ALA A 18 19.12 -11.22 -25.65
CA ALA A 18 19.05 -10.25 -24.56
C ALA A 18 19.44 -10.94 -23.24
N GLU A 19 20.11 -10.21 -22.37
CA GLU A 19 20.40 -10.62 -21.00
C GLU A 19 19.83 -9.57 -20.03
N ALA A 20 19.31 -10.02 -18.91
CA ALA A 20 18.86 -9.13 -17.84
C ALA A 20 20.07 -8.56 -17.11
N LEU A 21 20.11 -7.25 -16.93
CA LEU A 21 21.09 -6.56 -16.09
C LEU A 21 20.46 -6.17 -14.77
N ALA A 22 21.30 -5.91 -13.77
CA ALA A 22 20.85 -5.38 -12.49
C ALA A 22 20.08 -4.07 -12.66
N GLU A 23 19.13 -3.80 -11.75
CA GLU A 23 18.41 -2.55 -11.72
C GLU A 23 19.36 -1.35 -11.60
N GLY A 24 19.10 -0.30 -12.37
CA GLY A 24 19.97 0.88 -12.42
C GLY A 24 21.26 0.73 -13.25
N ALA A 25 21.57 -0.46 -13.75
CA ALA A 25 22.69 -0.63 -14.68
C ALA A 25 22.43 0.10 -16.00
N ALA A 26 23.48 0.60 -16.63
CA ALA A 26 23.35 1.17 -17.98
C ALA A 26 23.06 0.07 -19.00
N PRO A 27 22.17 0.27 -19.99
CA PRO A 27 21.98 -0.68 -21.08
C PRO A 27 23.29 -0.94 -21.81
N THR A 28 23.55 -2.18 -22.17
CA THR A 28 24.77 -2.57 -22.88
C THR A 28 24.46 -3.28 -24.18
N VAL A 29 25.38 -3.17 -25.13
CA VAL A 29 25.39 -4.00 -26.32
C VAL A 29 26.81 -4.52 -26.51
N ARG A 30 26.94 -5.84 -26.59
CA ARG A 30 28.23 -6.46 -26.84
C ARG A 30 28.13 -7.48 -27.96
N ASN A 31 29.25 -7.67 -28.67
CA ASN A 31 29.40 -8.77 -29.60
C ASN A 31 30.05 -9.95 -28.88
N ALA A 32 29.31 -11.02 -28.66
CA ALA A 32 29.80 -12.25 -28.07
C ALA A 32 30.45 -13.20 -29.10
N GLY A 33 30.28 -12.90 -30.40
CA GLY A 33 30.86 -13.65 -31.52
C GLY A 33 32.15 -13.03 -32.06
N THR A 34 32.47 -13.35 -33.30
CA THR A 34 33.62 -12.80 -34.04
C THR A 34 33.20 -11.66 -34.98
N LYS A 35 34.16 -10.96 -35.57
CA LYS A 35 33.85 -9.94 -36.58
C LYS A 35 33.18 -10.49 -37.85
N ALA A 36 33.41 -11.78 -38.16
CA ALA A 36 32.80 -12.45 -39.31
C ALA A 36 31.43 -13.06 -38.97
N ASN A 37 31.22 -13.38 -37.71
CA ASN A 37 30.01 -14.06 -37.20
C ASN A 37 29.57 -13.34 -35.93
N ALA A 38 28.93 -12.19 -36.07
CA ALA A 38 28.52 -11.37 -34.97
C ALA A 38 27.34 -12.01 -34.21
N GLN A 39 27.47 -12.07 -32.89
CA GLN A 39 26.40 -12.46 -31.94
C GLN A 39 26.18 -11.26 -31.05
N LEU A 40 25.08 -10.53 -31.27
CA LEU A 40 24.76 -9.36 -30.48
C LEU A 40 23.99 -9.76 -29.23
N VAL A 41 24.49 -9.33 -28.08
CA VAL A 41 23.83 -9.49 -26.79
C VAL A 41 23.47 -8.09 -26.29
N PHE A 42 22.18 -7.87 -26.07
CA PHE A 42 21.67 -6.63 -25.49
C PHE A 42 21.47 -6.85 -23.98
N GLY A 43 22.20 -6.11 -23.17
CA GLY A 43 21.96 -6.06 -21.72
C GLY A 43 20.84 -5.04 -21.46
N ILE A 44 19.74 -5.50 -20.93
CA ILE A 44 18.57 -4.69 -20.63
C ILE A 44 18.42 -4.61 -19.12
N PRO A 45 18.52 -3.41 -18.52
CA PRO A 45 18.25 -3.25 -17.09
C PRO A 45 16.81 -3.66 -16.78
N VAL A 46 16.64 -4.47 -15.79
CA VAL A 46 15.31 -4.89 -15.32
C VAL A 46 14.91 -3.96 -14.17
N ALA A 47 13.82 -3.22 -14.33
CA ALA A 47 13.22 -2.49 -13.23
C ALA A 47 12.43 -3.49 -12.36
N THR A 48 13.11 -4.15 -11.46
CA THR A 48 12.56 -5.28 -10.67
C THR A 48 11.32 -4.88 -9.88
N ALA A 49 11.37 -3.73 -9.19
CA ALA A 49 10.22 -3.27 -8.40
C ALA A 49 8.99 -2.99 -9.29
N LEU A 50 9.18 -2.41 -10.47
CA LEU A 50 8.07 -2.10 -11.37
C LEU A 50 7.39 -3.36 -11.91
N SER A 51 8.16 -4.37 -12.34
CA SER A 51 7.60 -5.63 -12.88
C SER A 51 6.82 -6.42 -11.83
N HIS A 52 7.26 -6.40 -10.58
CA HIS A 52 6.60 -7.08 -9.48
C HIS A 52 5.36 -6.34 -8.95
N ASN A 53 5.16 -5.09 -9.33
CA ASN A 53 3.94 -4.33 -9.08
C ASN A 53 2.80 -4.62 -10.08
N ILE A 54 3.05 -5.43 -11.10
CA ILE A 54 2.01 -5.99 -11.97
C ILE A 54 1.52 -7.29 -11.33
N PRO A 55 0.24 -7.40 -10.92
CA PRO A 55 -0.26 -8.60 -10.28
C PRO A 55 -0.20 -9.83 -11.18
N ARG A 56 -0.01 -10.99 -10.58
CA ARG A 56 -0.26 -12.26 -11.27
C ARG A 56 -1.75 -12.35 -11.65
N LEU A 57 -2.08 -13.09 -12.71
CA LEU A 57 -3.47 -13.40 -13.05
C LEU A 57 -4.17 -14.17 -11.93
N VAL A 58 -3.44 -15.05 -11.25
CA VAL A 58 -3.92 -15.77 -10.07
C VAL A 58 -2.96 -15.48 -8.91
N PRO A 59 -3.43 -14.82 -7.86
CA PRO A 59 -2.65 -14.56 -6.65
C PRO A 59 -2.10 -15.85 -6.05
N LYS A 60 -0.84 -15.81 -5.64
CA LYS A 60 -0.17 -16.96 -5.01
C LYS A 60 -0.28 -16.87 -3.49
N ASP A 61 -0.55 -18.02 -2.86
CA ASP A 61 -0.34 -18.18 -1.42
C ASP A 61 1.15 -18.33 -1.13
N ILE A 62 1.72 -17.35 -0.46
CA ILE A 62 3.13 -17.32 -0.06
C ILE A 62 3.33 -17.54 1.44
N THR A 63 2.36 -18.14 2.12
CA THR A 63 2.43 -18.43 3.57
C THR A 63 3.69 -19.21 3.92
N ALA A 64 4.13 -20.13 3.05
CA ALA A 64 5.37 -20.89 3.25
C ALA A 64 6.60 -19.97 3.38
N TYR A 65 6.67 -18.87 2.62
CA TYR A 65 7.79 -17.93 2.67
C TYR A 65 7.87 -17.14 3.99
N ILE A 66 6.72 -16.92 4.63
CA ILE A 66 6.66 -16.33 5.97
C ILE A 66 7.15 -17.36 7.00
N THR A 67 6.64 -18.60 6.89
CA THR A 67 6.94 -19.67 7.86
C THR A 67 8.42 -20.07 7.86
N ASP A 68 9.06 -20.12 6.70
CA ASP A 68 10.47 -20.49 6.55
C ASP A 68 11.43 -19.27 6.58
N GLY A 69 10.89 -18.06 6.70
CA GLY A 69 11.64 -16.81 6.77
C GLY A 69 12.27 -16.37 5.44
N THR A 70 11.94 -17.02 4.31
CA THR A 70 12.48 -16.64 3.01
C THR A 70 11.83 -15.38 2.43
N PHE A 71 10.64 -15.02 2.91
CA PHE A 71 9.98 -13.77 2.53
C PHE A 71 10.87 -12.55 2.75
N TRP A 72 11.51 -12.44 3.92
CA TRP A 72 12.38 -11.31 4.27
C TRP A 72 13.63 -11.25 3.40
N LYS A 73 14.19 -12.40 3.06
CA LYS A 73 15.36 -12.52 2.17
C LYS A 73 15.04 -12.10 0.75
N ARG A 74 13.86 -12.51 0.24
CA ARG A 74 13.33 -12.11 -1.08
C ARG A 74 12.98 -10.63 -1.11
N LEU A 75 12.39 -10.11 -0.04
CA LEU A 75 12.05 -8.69 0.09
C LEU A 75 13.29 -7.80 0.05
N ALA A 76 14.40 -8.25 0.63
CA ALA A 76 15.66 -7.53 0.67
C ALA A 76 16.62 -7.85 -0.50
N GLY A 77 16.35 -8.88 -1.29
CA GLY A 77 17.29 -9.35 -2.31
C GLY A 77 18.61 -9.87 -1.72
N THR A 78 18.55 -10.64 -0.65
CA THR A 78 19.73 -11.11 0.09
C THR A 78 19.81 -12.63 0.19
N ASN A 79 20.97 -13.14 0.64
CA ASN A 79 21.17 -14.57 0.91
C ASN A 79 20.87 -15.49 -0.30
N GLY A 80 21.24 -15.05 -1.50
CA GLY A 80 21.07 -15.83 -2.74
C GLY A 80 19.72 -15.66 -3.44
N TYR A 81 18.84 -14.81 -2.90
CA TYR A 81 17.60 -14.42 -3.56
C TYR A 81 17.78 -13.09 -4.30
N ALA A 82 17.19 -12.98 -5.48
CA ALA A 82 17.01 -11.70 -6.15
C ALA A 82 15.98 -10.83 -5.41
N LEU A 83 16.05 -9.52 -5.61
CA LEU A 83 15.07 -8.59 -5.06
C LEU A 83 13.66 -8.96 -5.53
N PHE A 84 12.74 -9.11 -4.59
CA PHE A 84 11.33 -9.54 -4.80
C PHE A 84 11.19 -10.88 -5.52
N GLU A 85 12.22 -11.73 -5.51
CA GLU A 85 12.16 -13.01 -6.21
C GLU A 85 10.89 -13.79 -5.86
N ASP A 86 10.06 -14.03 -6.89
CA ASP A 86 8.80 -14.80 -6.81
C ASP A 86 7.78 -14.27 -5.79
N ILE A 87 7.81 -12.94 -5.51
CA ILE A 87 6.77 -12.23 -4.80
C ILE A 87 6.23 -11.09 -5.67
N TYR A 88 4.91 -10.94 -5.75
CA TYR A 88 4.23 -10.00 -6.62
C TYR A 88 3.06 -9.34 -5.90
N VAL A 89 2.65 -8.18 -6.38
CA VAL A 89 1.39 -7.58 -5.96
C VAL A 89 0.23 -8.56 -6.19
N GLY A 90 -0.66 -8.66 -5.23
CA GLY A 90 -1.75 -9.64 -5.23
C GLY A 90 -1.41 -10.95 -4.51
N ASP A 91 -0.14 -11.33 -4.39
CA ASP A 91 0.23 -12.48 -3.57
C ASP A 91 -0.14 -12.24 -2.10
N TYR A 92 -0.50 -13.29 -1.38
CA TYR A 92 -1.03 -13.18 -0.03
C TYR A 92 -0.47 -14.27 0.88
N PHE A 93 -0.54 -14.03 2.17
CA PHE A 93 -0.21 -15.05 3.16
C PHE A 93 -1.14 -15.03 4.35
N LYS A 94 -1.16 -16.17 5.05
CA LYS A 94 -1.91 -16.36 6.27
C LYS A 94 -1.04 -15.98 7.47
N MET A 95 -1.53 -15.09 8.30
CA MET A 95 -0.94 -14.76 9.59
C MET A 95 -1.20 -15.86 10.62
N SER A 96 -0.45 -15.88 11.72
CA SER A 96 -0.63 -16.82 12.82
C SER A 96 -2.01 -16.66 13.48
N ARG A 97 -2.56 -15.43 13.44
CA ARG A 97 -3.88 -15.08 13.98
C ARG A 97 -4.59 -14.04 13.12
N ALA A 98 -5.91 -13.94 13.29
CA ALA A 98 -6.68 -12.83 12.74
C ALA A 98 -6.33 -11.53 13.50
N ILE A 99 -6.21 -10.42 12.77
CA ILE A 99 -6.15 -9.09 13.36
C ILE A 99 -7.59 -8.57 13.51
N SER A 100 -7.90 -8.00 14.66
CA SER A 100 -9.25 -7.56 14.97
C SER A 100 -9.25 -6.14 15.52
N ALA A 101 -10.00 -5.24 14.86
CA ALA A 101 -10.26 -3.92 15.40
C ALA A 101 -11.13 -4.04 16.66
N TYR A 102 -10.77 -3.30 17.69
CA TYR A 102 -11.61 -3.21 18.88
C TYR A 102 -12.85 -2.38 18.56
N GLU A 103 -14.02 -3.02 18.66
CA GLU A 103 -15.30 -2.39 18.40
C GLU A 103 -15.74 -1.55 19.61
N ARG A 104 -16.03 -0.25 19.40
CA ARG A 104 -16.26 0.73 20.47
C ARG A 104 -17.72 0.83 20.90
N THR A 105 -18.65 0.30 20.12
CA THR A 105 -20.08 0.39 20.42
C THR A 105 -20.66 -0.86 21.06
N GLY A 106 -19.95 -2.00 20.99
CA GLY A 106 -20.46 -3.29 21.42
C GLY A 106 -21.56 -3.89 20.53
N GLN A 107 -21.76 -3.33 19.32
CA GLN A 107 -22.87 -3.72 18.43
C GLN A 107 -22.44 -4.60 17.26
N TYR A 108 -21.17 -4.58 16.88
CA TYR A 108 -20.69 -5.23 15.68
C TYR A 108 -19.57 -6.23 15.99
N GLN A 109 -19.53 -7.28 15.18
CA GLN A 109 -18.46 -8.26 15.27
C GLN A 109 -17.13 -7.65 14.82
N THR A 110 -16.10 -7.82 15.64
CA THR A 110 -14.76 -7.26 15.42
C THR A 110 -13.78 -8.22 14.77
N THR A 111 -14.15 -9.48 14.57
CA THR A 111 -13.27 -10.47 13.95
C THR A 111 -12.86 -10.01 12.55
N GLY A 112 -11.55 -9.93 12.34
CA GLY A 112 -10.96 -9.49 11.09
C GLY A 112 -10.32 -10.61 10.30
N SER A 113 -9.70 -10.24 9.19
CA SER A 113 -8.97 -11.16 8.32
C SER A 113 -7.75 -11.76 9.00
N GLN A 114 -7.54 -13.05 8.74
CA GLN A 114 -6.27 -13.74 9.05
C GLN A 114 -5.31 -13.68 7.85
N TYR A 115 -5.74 -13.12 6.73
CA TYR A 115 -4.92 -13.01 5.53
C TYR A 115 -4.59 -11.57 5.23
N VAL A 116 -3.38 -11.37 4.69
CA VAL A 116 -2.93 -10.08 4.17
C VAL A 116 -2.36 -10.27 2.77
N THR A 117 -2.55 -9.25 1.95
CA THR A 117 -2.19 -9.23 0.53
C THR A 117 -1.19 -8.12 0.27
N ILE A 118 -0.21 -8.38 -0.59
CA ILE A 118 0.72 -7.38 -1.09
C ILE A 118 -0.04 -6.41 -2.00
N ALA A 119 -0.12 -5.15 -1.59
CA ALA A 119 -0.80 -4.10 -2.33
C ALA A 119 0.16 -3.27 -3.19
N GLY A 120 1.44 -3.25 -2.83
CA GLY A 120 2.51 -2.58 -3.56
C GLY A 120 3.87 -3.03 -3.06
N LEU A 121 4.87 -2.94 -3.92
CA LEU A 121 6.27 -3.20 -3.60
C LEU A 121 7.06 -1.93 -3.90
N ASP A 122 7.80 -1.42 -2.91
CA ASP A 122 8.54 -0.16 -2.95
C ASP A 122 7.72 1.09 -3.34
N THR A 123 6.40 1.03 -3.18
CA THR A 123 5.51 2.13 -3.58
C THR A 123 5.54 3.32 -2.63
N MET A 124 6.17 3.17 -1.46
CA MET A 124 6.32 4.21 -0.46
C MET A 124 7.76 4.75 -0.36
N MET A 125 8.62 4.43 -1.35
CA MET A 125 9.99 4.95 -1.37
C MET A 125 10.00 6.48 -1.32
N ASN A 126 10.86 7.02 -0.48
CA ASN A 126 10.98 8.46 -0.19
C ASN A 126 9.73 9.12 0.43
N ASN A 127 8.73 8.33 0.83
CA ASN A 127 7.59 8.87 1.57
C ASN A 127 8.00 9.26 2.98
N GLY A 128 7.78 10.51 3.35
CA GLY A 128 8.14 11.07 4.67
C GLY A 128 8.51 12.54 4.60
N ASP A 129 8.71 13.13 5.76
CA ASP A 129 9.23 14.48 5.93
C ASP A 129 10.74 14.46 6.16
N GLN A 130 11.38 15.56 5.97
CA GLN A 130 12.79 15.91 6.14
C GLN A 130 13.69 14.80 6.75
N GLY A 131 14.25 13.95 5.90
CA GLY A 131 15.19 12.90 6.30
C GLY A 131 14.58 11.65 6.94
N ASN A 132 13.25 11.57 7.03
CA ASN A 132 12.52 10.40 7.54
C ASN A 132 11.78 9.65 6.41
N GLY A 133 12.26 9.78 5.18
CA GLY A 133 11.73 9.05 4.03
C GLY A 133 12.01 7.56 4.13
N VAL A 134 11.13 6.76 3.55
CA VAL A 134 11.33 5.31 3.42
C VAL A 134 12.46 5.06 2.41
N ASP A 135 13.56 4.50 2.86
CA ASP A 135 14.79 4.25 2.08
C ASP A 135 15.18 2.76 2.01
N TYR A 136 14.26 1.88 2.39
CA TYR A 136 14.45 0.42 2.41
C TYR A 136 13.40 -0.29 1.55
N HIS A 137 13.77 -1.46 1.04
CA HIS A 137 12.85 -2.32 0.29
C HIS A 137 11.72 -2.81 1.18
N HIS A 138 10.48 -2.71 0.67
CA HIS A 138 9.29 -2.98 1.46
C HIS A 138 8.10 -3.49 0.64
N ALA A 139 7.21 -4.18 1.35
CA ALA A 139 5.89 -4.53 0.87
C ALA A 139 4.82 -3.73 1.61
N VAL A 140 3.94 -3.07 0.87
CA VAL A 140 2.72 -2.47 1.40
C VAL A 140 1.66 -3.54 1.48
N MET A 141 1.11 -3.77 2.66
CA MET A 141 0.15 -4.83 2.95
C MET A 141 -1.23 -4.26 3.23
N VAL A 142 -2.26 -4.96 2.81
CA VAL A 142 -3.67 -4.71 3.16
C VAL A 142 -4.36 -6.01 3.57
N ALA A 143 -5.44 -5.93 4.35
CA ALA A 143 -6.27 -7.09 4.66
C ALA A 143 -6.89 -7.68 3.40
N GLY A 144 -6.87 -9.02 3.28
CA GLY A 144 -7.44 -9.75 2.15
C GLY A 144 -6.68 -11.02 1.80
N GLN A 145 -7.27 -11.84 0.93
CA GLN A 145 -6.70 -13.06 0.38
C GLN A 145 -6.60 -12.92 -1.14
N GLY A 146 -5.53 -12.30 -1.59
CA GLY A 146 -5.39 -11.96 -3.00
C GLY A 146 -6.45 -10.95 -3.47
N PHE A 147 -7.24 -11.32 -4.45
CA PHE A 147 -8.32 -10.46 -4.97
C PHE A 147 -9.65 -10.63 -4.22
N GLY A 148 -9.70 -11.43 -3.17
CA GLY A 148 -10.93 -11.75 -2.47
C GLY A 148 -10.76 -11.95 -0.96
N GLY A 149 -11.64 -12.76 -0.40
CA GLY A 149 -11.68 -13.05 1.04
C GLY A 149 -12.21 -11.88 1.87
N MET A 150 -12.00 -11.95 3.18
CA MET A 150 -12.34 -10.88 4.11
C MET A 150 -11.29 -9.77 3.99
N GLN A 151 -11.70 -8.59 3.54
CA GLN A 151 -10.81 -7.47 3.22
C GLN A 151 -10.74 -6.41 4.32
N HIS A 152 -10.89 -6.79 5.58
CA HIS A 152 -10.86 -5.86 6.72
C HIS A 152 -10.44 -6.54 8.02
N PHE A 153 -10.07 -5.74 9.01
CA PHE A 153 -9.71 -6.16 10.36
C PHE A 153 -10.84 -5.96 11.40
N GLY A 154 -12.08 -6.04 10.97
CA GLY A 154 -13.23 -5.81 11.83
C GLY A 154 -13.88 -4.45 11.55
N ARG A 155 -14.72 -3.98 12.48
CA ARG A 155 -15.53 -2.76 12.36
C ARG A 155 -15.30 -1.84 13.53
N SER A 156 -15.31 -0.54 13.30
CA SER A 156 -15.30 0.47 14.33
C SER A 156 -15.71 1.82 13.74
N ARG A 157 -16.16 2.73 14.60
CA ARG A 157 -16.41 4.13 14.24
C ARG A 157 -15.11 4.92 14.16
N MET A 158 -15.15 6.06 13.47
CA MET A 158 -14.05 7.03 13.46
C MET A 158 -13.98 7.81 14.78
N ASN A 159 -15.15 8.27 15.29
CA ASN A 159 -15.28 9.04 16.53
C ASN A 159 -16.59 8.69 17.24
N ALA A 160 -16.71 8.99 18.54
CA ALA A 160 -17.94 8.78 19.32
C ALA A 160 -19.10 9.61 18.81
N THR A 161 -18.83 10.77 18.24
CA THR A 161 -19.81 11.70 17.67
C THR A 161 -19.46 12.05 16.23
N ASN A 162 -20.41 12.66 15.51
CA ASN A 162 -20.17 13.14 14.14
C ASN A 162 -19.32 14.41 14.15
N THR A 163 -18.03 14.24 14.40
CA THR A 163 -17.03 15.31 14.32
C THR A 163 -15.77 14.82 13.65
N THR A 164 -15.10 15.70 12.94
CA THR A 164 -13.75 15.48 12.37
C THR A 164 -12.75 16.48 12.94
N GLU A 165 -13.08 17.09 14.07
CA GLU A 165 -12.20 18.03 14.76
C GLU A 165 -10.86 17.38 15.08
N GLY A 166 -9.76 18.08 14.79
CA GLY A 166 -8.40 17.56 14.92
C GLY A 166 -8.01 16.52 13.84
N GLY A 167 -8.89 16.27 12.88
CA GLY A 167 -8.63 15.42 11.72
C GLY A 167 -8.47 13.95 12.03
N TYR A 168 -7.84 13.23 11.11
CA TYR A 168 -7.54 11.80 11.30
C TYR A 168 -6.66 11.55 12.54
N LYS A 169 -5.66 12.42 12.78
CA LYS A 169 -4.74 12.30 13.92
C LYS A 169 -5.47 12.18 15.26
N ALA A 170 -6.48 13.04 15.49
CA ALA A 170 -7.22 13.09 16.76
C ALA A 170 -8.37 12.07 16.84
N SER A 171 -8.67 11.36 15.76
CA SER A 171 -9.80 10.41 15.74
C SER A 171 -9.59 9.26 16.72
N GLU A 172 -10.70 8.73 17.29
CA GLU A 172 -10.67 7.48 18.06
C GLU A 172 -10.14 6.31 17.22
N MET A 173 -10.40 6.31 15.94
CA MET A 173 -9.83 5.32 15.01
C MET A 173 -8.31 5.29 15.09
N ASN A 174 -7.65 6.45 14.98
CA ASN A 174 -6.20 6.53 15.06
C ASN A 174 -5.67 6.27 16.47
N THR A 175 -6.25 6.90 17.48
CA THR A 175 -5.69 6.91 18.84
C THR A 175 -6.03 5.67 19.66
N LEU A 176 -7.19 5.07 19.43
CA LEU A 176 -7.70 3.96 20.25
C LEU A 176 -7.78 2.64 19.48
N VAL A 177 -8.11 2.65 18.18
CA VAL A 177 -8.24 1.43 17.39
C VAL A 177 -6.88 1.02 16.82
N PHE A 178 -6.19 1.94 16.16
CA PHE A 178 -4.80 1.69 15.71
C PHE A 178 -3.82 1.76 16.88
N GLY A 179 -3.99 2.74 17.75
CA GLY A 179 -3.09 3.01 18.85
C GLY A 179 -1.81 3.70 18.40
N GLU A 180 -0.97 4.03 19.36
CA GLU A 180 0.33 4.62 19.10
C GLU A 180 1.28 3.64 18.41
N VAL A 181 2.33 4.18 17.79
CA VAL A 181 3.48 3.40 17.32
C VAL A 181 4.06 2.62 18.52
N THR A 182 4.29 1.34 18.34
CA THR A 182 4.73 0.46 19.42
C THR A 182 5.89 -0.45 18.98
N SER A 183 6.73 -0.80 19.94
CA SER A 183 7.74 -1.85 19.83
C SER A 183 7.39 -3.07 20.72
N THR A 184 6.13 -3.13 21.20
CA THR A 184 5.66 -4.21 22.06
C THR A 184 4.38 -4.80 21.47
N GLY A 185 4.41 -6.11 21.20
CA GLY A 185 3.25 -6.85 20.73
C GLY A 185 2.28 -7.20 21.85
N SER A 186 0.99 -7.27 21.52
CA SER A 186 -0.05 -7.78 22.41
C SER A 186 -1.08 -8.58 21.61
N THR A 187 -1.64 -9.59 22.27
CA THR A 187 -2.69 -10.46 21.74
C THR A 187 -3.94 -10.44 22.65
N ALA A 188 -4.00 -9.49 23.56
CA ALA A 188 -5.16 -9.27 24.38
C ALA A 188 -6.40 -8.89 23.55
N ALA A 189 -7.58 -9.16 24.03
CA ALA A 189 -8.82 -8.92 23.30
C ALA A 189 -9.04 -7.42 22.97
N ASP A 190 -8.48 -6.54 23.76
CA ASP A 190 -8.53 -5.08 23.63
C ASP A 190 -7.24 -4.48 23.04
N ALA A 191 -6.30 -5.34 22.60
CA ALA A 191 -5.07 -4.87 21.98
C ALA A 191 -5.36 -4.01 20.73
N THR A 192 -4.61 -2.92 20.58
CA THR A 192 -4.68 -2.09 19.38
C THR A 192 -4.20 -2.84 18.14
N ILE A 193 -4.57 -2.36 16.95
CA ILE A 193 -4.11 -2.98 15.69
C ILE A 193 -2.58 -2.98 15.61
N ASN A 194 -1.92 -1.87 16.00
CA ASN A 194 -0.46 -1.79 15.98
C ASN A 194 0.19 -2.83 16.92
N GLN A 195 -0.38 -3.04 18.11
CA GLN A 195 0.10 -4.07 19.04
C GLN A 195 -0.08 -5.49 18.48
N GLN A 196 -1.22 -5.78 17.86
CA GLN A 196 -1.48 -7.06 17.23
C GLN A 196 -0.54 -7.33 16.03
N LEU A 197 -0.35 -6.33 15.16
CA LEU A 197 0.58 -6.41 14.03
C LEU A 197 2.02 -6.56 14.50
N TYR A 198 2.42 -5.84 15.55
CA TYR A 198 3.76 -5.99 16.12
C TYR A 198 3.97 -7.38 16.75
N ALA A 199 2.94 -7.95 17.37
CA ALA A 199 3.00 -9.33 17.87
C ALA A 199 3.18 -10.36 16.75
N GLU A 200 2.69 -10.07 15.54
CA GLU A 200 2.82 -10.94 14.36
C GLU A 200 4.17 -10.75 13.65
N PHE A 201 4.60 -9.51 13.43
CA PHE A 201 5.72 -9.19 12.53
C PHE A 201 6.96 -8.66 13.23
N GLY A 202 6.86 -8.28 14.50
CA GLY A 202 8.00 -7.72 15.26
C GLY A 202 8.58 -6.49 14.56
N SER A 203 9.91 -6.43 14.47
CA SER A 203 10.65 -5.31 13.86
C SER A 203 10.48 -5.21 12.33
N HIS A 204 9.89 -6.20 11.69
CA HIS A 204 9.54 -6.11 10.28
C HIS A 204 8.35 -5.19 10.02
N LEU A 205 7.50 -4.94 11.02
CA LEU A 205 6.47 -3.88 10.96
C LEU A 205 7.17 -2.53 11.06
N LYS A 206 7.16 -1.78 9.98
CA LYS A 206 7.87 -0.50 9.91
C LYS A 206 6.97 0.67 10.28
N THR A 207 7.59 1.72 10.83
CA THR A 207 6.95 3.01 11.09
C THR A 207 7.23 3.93 9.91
N THR A 208 6.19 4.60 9.41
CA THR A 208 6.29 5.60 8.36
C THR A 208 5.86 6.97 8.84
N ARG A 209 6.30 7.99 8.13
CA ARG A 209 5.80 9.36 8.31
C ARG A 209 4.68 9.60 7.31
N GLU A 210 3.55 10.06 7.81
CA GLU A 210 2.31 10.21 7.05
C GLU A 210 1.79 11.63 7.18
N LEU A 211 1.48 12.27 6.05
CA LEU A 211 0.80 13.55 6.04
C LEU A 211 -0.70 13.34 6.17
N VAL A 212 -1.33 13.97 7.13
CA VAL A 212 -2.77 13.88 7.39
C VAL A 212 -3.37 15.25 7.60
N SER A 213 -4.62 15.41 7.21
CA SER A 213 -5.40 16.61 7.53
C SER A 213 -5.70 16.65 9.03
N ASN A 214 -5.40 17.78 9.69
CA ASN A 214 -5.56 17.93 11.14
C ASN A 214 -6.57 19.00 11.57
N ALA A 215 -7.14 19.73 10.61
CA ALA A 215 -8.16 20.74 10.88
C ALA A 215 -9.13 20.90 9.73
N ILE A 216 -10.33 21.37 10.05
CA ILE A 216 -11.39 21.65 9.07
C ILE A 216 -11.75 23.12 9.12
N ASN A 217 -11.82 23.74 7.96
CA ASN A 217 -12.40 25.07 7.81
C ASN A 217 -13.89 24.93 7.47
N ALA A 218 -14.75 25.41 8.35
CA ALA A 218 -16.20 25.32 8.16
C ALA A 218 -16.74 26.15 6.98
N THR A 219 -15.96 27.10 6.47
CA THR A 219 -16.33 27.96 5.34
C THR A 219 -15.70 27.56 4.02
N GLY A 220 -14.89 26.49 4.01
CA GLY A 220 -14.25 25.99 2.81
C GLY A 220 -15.20 25.27 1.86
N TYR A 221 -14.69 24.91 0.70
CA TYR A 221 -15.40 24.15 -0.32
C TYR A 221 -14.76 22.78 -0.46
N ASN A 222 -15.59 21.76 -0.63
CA ASN A 222 -15.12 20.48 -1.13
C ASN A 222 -14.88 20.54 -2.64
N ARG A 223 -14.37 19.48 -3.23
CA ARG A 223 -14.12 19.39 -4.67
C ARG A 223 -15.34 19.61 -5.56
N LEU A 224 -16.51 19.35 -5.07
CA LEU A 224 -17.77 19.51 -5.79
C LEU A 224 -18.35 20.92 -5.67
N GLY A 225 -17.62 21.84 -5.07
CA GLY A 225 -18.04 23.23 -4.91
C GLY A 225 -19.07 23.45 -3.81
N SER A 226 -19.32 22.47 -2.96
CA SER A 226 -20.23 22.57 -1.84
C SER A 226 -19.53 23.19 -0.63
N ALA A 227 -20.18 24.16 0.02
CA ALA A 227 -19.65 24.81 1.22
C ALA A 227 -19.85 23.92 2.45
N THR A 228 -19.14 22.79 2.51
CA THR A 228 -19.27 21.82 3.59
C THR A 228 -18.10 21.83 4.57
N GLY A 229 -17.15 22.71 4.37
CA GLY A 229 -15.86 22.71 5.06
C GLY A 229 -14.80 21.98 4.26
N CYS A 230 -13.57 22.34 4.48
CA CYS A 230 -12.41 21.67 3.89
C CYS A 230 -11.25 21.62 4.89
N ALA A 231 -10.33 20.72 4.69
CA ALA A 231 -9.12 20.69 5.48
C ALA A 231 -8.40 22.03 5.34
N SER A 232 -8.09 22.66 6.47
CA SER A 232 -7.43 23.96 6.53
C SER A 232 -5.96 23.86 6.91
N ASN A 233 -5.51 22.70 7.35
CA ASN A 233 -4.15 22.43 7.73
C ASN A 233 -3.85 20.93 7.68
N SER A 234 -2.57 20.60 7.60
CA SER A 234 -2.08 19.22 7.64
C SER A 234 -0.84 19.12 8.53
N GLU A 235 -0.55 17.94 9.01
CA GLU A 235 0.65 17.66 9.75
C GLU A 235 1.15 16.25 9.51
N TRP A 236 2.45 16.06 9.78
CA TRP A 236 3.09 14.76 9.73
C TRP A 236 2.89 14.00 11.03
N ILE A 237 2.45 12.75 10.93
CA ILE A 237 2.36 11.82 12.04
C ILE A 237 3.23 10.60 11.79
N SER A 238 3.62 9.90 12.84
CA SER A 238 4.21 8.56 12.73
C SER A 238 3.12 7.51 12.81
N ALA A 239 3.14 6.53 11.91
CA ALA A 239 2.17 5.44 11.88
C ALA A 239 2.85 4.11 11.50
N GLN A 240 2.38 3.00 12.07
CA GLN A 240 2.70 1.63 11.63
C GLN A 240 1.61 1.11 10.70
N ALA A 241 0.36 1.15 11.17
CA ALA A 241 -0.80 0.94 10.32
C ALA A 241 -1.63 2.22 10.25
N ILE A 242 -2.18 2.51 9.08
CA ILE A 242 -2.99 3.71 8.83
C ILE A 242 -4.11 3.38 7.84
N LEU A 243 -5.26 4.05 7.97
CA LEU A 243 -6.29 3.97 6.93
C LEU A 243 -5.73 4.51 5.60
N MET A 244 -6.17 3.90 4.51
CA MET A 244 -5.82 4.37 3.17
C MET A 244 -6.51 5.69 2.86
N SER A 245 -5.97 6.44 1.89
CA SER A 245 -6.60 7.62 1.31
C SER A 245 -7.46 7.26 0.08
N GLU A 246 -8.27 8.22 -0.36
CA GLU A 246 -8.96 8.12 -1.66
C GLU A 246 -7.96 7.95 -2.82
N ILE A 247 -6.82 8.63 -2.77
CA ILE A 247 -5.78 8.50 -3.79
C ILE A 247 -5.22 7.09 -3.82
N GLU A 248 -4.90 6.51 -2.67
CA GLU A 248 -4.39 5.14 -2.57
C GLU A 248 -5.39 4.10 -3.09
N CYS A 249 -6.69 4.34 -2.90
CA CYS A 249 -7.73 3.43 -3.37
C CYS A 249 -8.14 3.67 -4.83
N TYR A 250 -8.25 4.93 -5.27
CA TYR A 250 -8.92 5.30 -6.53
C TYR A 250 -8.02 6.04 -7.52
N GLY A 251 -6.82 6.43 -7.12
CA GLY A 251 -5.90 7.24 -7.92
C GLY A 251 -6.27 8.72 -7.99
N SER A 252 -7.35 9.13 -7.34
CA SER A 252 -7.82 10.51 -7.30
C SER A 252 -8.68 10.76 -6.08
N ILE A 253 -8.82 12.02 -5.70
CA ILE A 253 -9.76 12.44 -4.67
C ILE A 253 -11.14 12.69 -5.30
N ALA A 254 -12.20 12.28 -4.59
CA ALA A 254 -13.59 12.52 -4.98
C ALA A 254 -14.33 13.40 -3.98
N TRP A 255 -14.21 13.12 -2.69
CA TRP A 255 -14.93 13.79 -1.61
C TRP A 255 -14.02 14.52 -0.64
N SER A 256 -12.75 14.10 -0.54
CA SER A 256 -11.82 14.75 0.37
C SER A 256 -11.48 16.18 -0.07
N SER A 257 -10.99 16.93 0.87
CA SER A 257 -10.62 18.32 0.65
C SER A 257 -9.42 18.44 -0.28
N SER A 258 -9.57 19.14 -1.37
CA SER A 258 -8.46 19.32 -2.33
C SER A 258 -7.31 20.10 -1.72
N GLY A 259 -6.09 19.64 -1.96
CA GLY A 259 -4.87 20.34 -1.61
C GLY A 259 -4.15 19.81 -0.36
N TYR A 260 -4.77 18.96 0.45
CA TYR A 260 -4.16 18.43 1.67
C TYR A 260 -3.88 16.93 1.66
N ASP A 261 -4.60 16.18 0.84
CA ASP A 261 -4.39 14.73 0.73
C ASP A 261 -3.41 14.33 -0.38
N THR A 262 -2.75 15.33 -0.99
CA THR A 262 -1.79 15.14 -2.09
C THR A 262 -0.34 15.31 -1.64
N GLY A 263 -0.09 15.40 -0.35
CA GLY A 263 1.18 15.88 0.19
C GLY A 263 2.33 14.90 0.20
N ASN A 264 2.07 13.63 -0.05
CA ASN A 264 3.09 12.60 -0.06
C ASN A 264 3.29 12.04 -1.47
N ALA A 265 4.28 11.18 -1.64
CA ALA A 265 4.41 10.32 -2.81
C ALA A 265 3.23 9.33 -2.93
N ILE A 266 2.04 9.76 -2.54
CA ILE A 266 0.84 8.93 -2.54
C ILE A 266 0.36 8.75 -3.97
N GLN A 267 0.33 7.51 -4.37
CA GLN A 267 -0.21 7.06 -5.64
C GLN A 267 -1.25 5.98 -5.38
N GLN A 268 -2.06 5.66 -6.40
CA GLN A 268 -2.94 4.50 -6.31
C GLN A 268 -2.11 3.25 -6.06
N LEU A 269 -2.50 2.46 -5.07
CA LEU A 269 -1.84 1.19 -4.81
C LEU A 269 -1.99 0.26 -6.03
N PRO A 270 -0.91 -0.34 -6.52
CA PRO A 270 -0.94 -1.20 -7.71
C PRO A 270 -2.03 -2.26 -7.66
N LEU A 271 -2.23 -2.90 -6.51
CA LEU A 271 -3.30 -3.88 -6.33
C LEU A 271 -4.67 -3.34 -6.77
N PHE A 272 -4.99 -2.11 -6.41
CA PHE A 272 -6.29 -1.50 -6.71
C PHE A 272 -6.36 -0.91 -8.11
N ALA A 273 -5.24 -0.49 -8.67
CA ALA A 273 -5.16 -0.06 -10.05
C ALA A 273 -5.50 -1.21 -11.02
N PHE A 274 -5.09 -2.44 -10.68
CA PHE A 274 -5.31 -3.62 -11.51
C PHE A 274 -6.54 -4.44 -11.15
N SER A 275 -7.07 -4.34 -9.92
CA SER A 275 -8.20 -5.17 -9.48
C SER A 275 -9.23 -4.40 -8.67
N LYS A 276 -10.38 -4.14 -9.29
CA LYS A 276 -11.56 -3.61 -8.58
C LYS A 276 -12.08 -4.57 -7.52
N GLN A 277 -11.94 -5.88 -7.73
CA GLN A 277 -12.33 -6.89 -6.74
C GLN A 277 -11.45 -6.81 -5.50
N ALA A 278 -10.13 -6.61 -5.65
CA ALA A 278 -9.23 -6.40 -4.54
C ALA A 278 -9.49 -5.06 -3.82
N GLN A 279 -9.93 -4.04 -4.56
CA GLN A 279 -10.31 -2.75 -3.96
C GLN A 279 -11.55 -2.92 -3.08
N ASN A 280 -12.60 -3.54 -3.60
CA ASN A 280 -13.78 -3.92 -2.83
C ASN A 280 -14.56 -5.03 -3.55
N ASN A 281 -14.60 -6.22 -2.96
CA ASN A 281 -15.31 -7.38 -3.51
C ASN A 281 -16.80 -7.42 -3.09
N ARG A 282 -17.40 -6.28 -2.79
CA ARG A 282 -18.75 -6.13 -2.23
C ARG A 282 -18.91 -6.74 -0.83
N SER A 283 -17.80 -6.87 -0.10
CA SER A 283 -17.82 -7.50 1.22
C SER A 283 -18.26 -6.55 2.33
N ALA A 284 -17.85 -5.29 2.26
CA ALA A 284 -18.15 -4.28 3.27
C ALA A 284 -17.70 -2.87 2.86
N TYR A 285 -18.32 -1.87 3.47
CA TYR A 285 -17.82 -0.50 3.49
C TYR A 285 -16.59 -0.42 4.37
N TYR A 286 -15.53 0.30 3.98
CA TYR A 286 -14.40 0.54 4.87
C TYR A 286 -13.98 2.00 4.88
N TRP A 287 -13.57 2.47 6.07
CA TRP A 287 -13.14 3.84 6.27
C TRP A 287 -11.87 4.19 5.50
N LEU A 288 -11.80 5.44 5.07
CA LEU A 288 -10.59 6.11 4.59
C LEU A 288 -10.18 7.21 5.59
N LYS A 289 -8.91 7.61 5.56
CA LYS A 289 -8.41 8.67 6.47
C LYS A 289 -8.87 10.06 6.07
N ASP A 290 -9.35 10.23 4.85
CA ASP A 290 -9.67 11.52 4.27
C ASP A 290 -10.95 12.10 4.85
N ILE A 291 -10.97 13.43 4.94
CA ILE A 291 -12.05 14.18 5.55
C ILE A 291 -12.87 14.83 4.45
N ALA A 292 -14.19 14.58 4.46
CA ALA A 292 -15.12 15.16 3.51
C ALA A 292 -15.82 16.42 4.04
N SER A 293 -16.01 16.52 5.37
CA SER A 293 -16.66 17.69 6.01
C SER A 293 -16.37 17.72 7.50
N ALA A 294 -16.85 18.72 8.20
CA ALA A 294 -16.71 18.85 9.67
C ALA A 294 -17.32 17.69 10.46
N ALA A 295 -18.13 16.83 9.85
CA ALA A 295 -18.80 15.70 10.51
C ALA A 295 -18.50 14.35 9.84
N ASN A 296 -17.91 14.34 8.65
CA ASN A 296 -17.84 13.14 7.80
C ASN A 296 -16.41 12.82 7.39
N PHE A 297 -16.06 11.53 7.50
CA PHE A 297 -14.90 10.96 6.82
C PHE A 297 -15.31 10.27 5.52
N CYS A 298 -14.36 10.17 4.59
CA CYS A 298 -14.52 9.36 3.39
C CYS A 298 -14.54 7.86 3.72
N PHE A 299 -15.16 7.08 2.86
CA PHE A 299 -15.14 5.63 2.93
C PHE A 299 -15.26 5.01 1.53
N ALA A 300 -14.74 3.81 1.37
CA ALA A 300 -14.97 3.01 0.18
C ALA A 300 -16.28 2.25 0.32
N HIS A 301 -17.16 2.45 -0.65
CA HIS A 301 -18.47 1.81 -0.70
C HIS A 301 -18.34 0.37 -1.19
N ASP A 302 -19.23 -0.54 -0.76
CA ASP A 302 -19.26 -1.94 -1.18
C ASP A 302 -19.49 -2.15 -2.69
N TYR A 303 -19.98 -1.14 -3.39
CA TYR A 303 -20.05 -1.11 -4.86
C TYR A 303 -18.77 -0.62 -5.54
N GLY A 304 -17.73 -0.26 -4.77
CA GLY A 304 -16.40 0.11 -5.29
C GLY A 304 -16.24 1.58 -5.69
N TYR A 305 -17.12 2.48 -5.22
CA TYR A 305 -16.93 3.92 -5.37
C TYR A 305 -16.62 4.59 -4.02
N SER A 306 -16.04 5.78 -4.06
CA SER A 306 -15.83 6.59 -2.87
C SER A 306 -17.12 7.30 -2.46
N SER A 307 -17.33 7.42 -1.16
CA SER A 307 -18.43 8.16 -0.55
C SER A 307 -17.99 8.73 0.80
N TYR A 308 -18.90 9.34 1.54
CA TYR A 308 -18.63 9.88 2.88
C TYR A 308 -19.75 9.57 3.85
N TYR A 309 -19.42 9.56 5.15
CA TYR A 309 -20.38 9.27 6.20
C TYR A 309 -20.00 9.89 7.54
N GLY A 310 -20.98 10.06 8.41
CA GLY A 310 -20.78 10.57 9.76
C GLY A 310 -19.75 9.77 10.56
N ALA A 311 -18.87 10.46 11.24
CA ALA A 311 -17.75 9.87 11.96
C ALA A 311 -18.15 8.84 13.02
N SER A 312 -19.39 8.90 13.52
CA SER A 312 -19.92 7.96 14.53
C SER A 312 -20.50 6.66 13.97
N GLY A 313 -20.46 6.47 12.64
CA GLY A 313 -20.96 5.24 12.00
C GLY A 313 -20.10 4.04 12.30
N ALA A 314 -20.59 3.12 13.15
CA ALA A 314 -19.83 1.96 13.64
C ALA A 314 -19.91 0.73 12.73
N GLU A 315 -20.79 0.71 11.74
CA GLU A 315 -20.99 -0.41 10.82
C GLU A 315 -19.91 -0.54 9.76
N ARG A 316 -19.00 0.44 9.66
CA ARG A 316 -17.95 0.42 8.66
C ARG A 316 -16.71 -0.32 9.13
N CYS A 317 -16.08 -0.98 8.17
CA CYS A 317 -14.91 -1.80 8.41
C CYS A 317 -13.63 -0.98 8.51
N VAL A 318 -12.65 -1.55 9.20
CA VAL A 318 -11.30 -1.04 9.36
C VAL A 318 -10.40 -1.80 8.41
N ARG A 319 -9.92 -1.15 7.36
CA ARG A 319 -9.01 -1.70 6.36
C ARG A 319 -7.79 -0.80 6.22
N PRO A 320 -6.77 -0.99 7.08
CA PRO A 320 -5.54 -0.23 6.94
C PRO A 320 -4.64 -0.76 5.84
N ARG A 321 -3.66 0.07 5.47
CA ARG A 321 -2.38 -0.40 4.99
C ARG A 321 -1.33 -0.32 6.08
N PHE A 322 -0.30 -1.16 5.95
CA PHE A 322 0.91 -1.12 6.77
C PHE A 322 2.09 -1.61 5.93
N ILE A 323 3.30 -1.33 6.39
CA ILE A 323 4.52 -1.63 5.65
C ILE A 323 5.32 -2.71 6.38
N LEU A 324 5.70 -3.74 5.62
CA LEU A 324 6.67 -4.74 6.04
C LEU A 324 7.99 -4.50 5.31
N GLY A 325 9.08 -4.43 6.07
CA GLY A 325 10.44 -4.32 5.55
C GLY A 325 11.35 -5.40 6.14
N ALA A 326 12.42 -5.69 5.44
CA ALA A 326 13.42 -6.65 5.89
C ALA A 326 14.26 -6.14 7.06
#